data_c8d541f16470cd48a2394220085ecd16
#
_entry.id   c8d541f16470cd48a2394220085ecd16
#
_cell.length_a   1.000
_cell.length_b   1.000
_cell.length_c   1.000
_cell.angle_alpha   90.00
_cell.angle_beta   90.00
_cell.angle_gamma   90.00
#
_symmetry.space_group_name_H-M   'P 1'
#
loop_
_entity.id
_entity.type
_entity.pdbx_description
1 polymer ?
#
loop_
_entity_poly.entity_id
_entity_poly.type
_entity_poly.pdbx_seq_one_letter_code
_entity_poly.pdbx_strand_id
1 'polypeptide(L)'
;MRQSFLIVMLNKDQKKQYIDEMTTQFDKSEAVIVTHYQGLTVSQLDDLRKRMREHGIIFKITKNRITKLALEKTKCKDISKLFTGPTAVAMSEDAITSAKILTKFSKENENLKILGGIMGSDILDLAGVQNVATLPTLDEARAKIIGILRSPGQKIASILLAPASKIAILALEKSKK
;
A
#
# COMPACT_ATOMS: atom_id res chain seq x y z
N MET A 1 -3.28 0.38 -21.03
CA MET A 1 -3.70 1.45 -21.97
C MET A 1 -5.17 1.41 -22.39
N ARG A 2 -5.82 0.26 -22.58
CA ARG A 2 -7.23 0.21 -23.03
C ARG A 2 -8.25 0.84 -22.07
N GLN A 3 -8.09 0.74 -20.75
CA GLN A 3 -9.13 1.23 -19.83
C GLN A 3 -9.16 2.75 -19.64
N SER A 4 -8.03 3.44 -19.68
CA SER A 4 -8.01 4.91 -19.55
C SER A 4 -8.50 5.63 -20.80
N PHE A 5 -8.34 5.02 -21.98
CA PHE A 5 -8.81 5.60 -23.25
C PHE A 5 -10.33 5.42 -23.45
N LEU A 6 -10.90 4.33 -22.89
CA LEU A 6 -12.33 4.03 -22.93
C LEU A 6 -13.18 5.06 -22.16
N ILE A 7 -12.62 5.66 -21.10
CA ILE A 7 -13.33 6.63 -20.24
C ILE A 7 -13.62 7.95 -20.96
N VAL A 8 -12.90 8.27 -22.03
CA VAL A 8 -13.08 9.52 -22.79
C VAL A 8 -14.30 9.46 -23.72
N MET A 9 -14.67 8.25 -24.19
CA MET A 9 -15.77 8.04 -25.16
C MET A 9 -17.04 7.42 -24.55
N LEU A 10 -17.17 7.36 -23.22
CA LEU A 10 -18.33 6.77 -22.56
C LEU A 10 -19.60 7.60 -22.79
N ASN A 11 -20.69 6.93 -23.14
CA ASN A 11 -22.04 7.49 -23.17
C ASN A 11 -22.49 7.93 -21.77
N LYS A 12 -23.53 8.77 -21.70
CA LYS A 12 -24.03 9.32 -20.42
C LYS A 12 -24.43 8.22 -19.41
N ASP A 13 -24.99 7.13 -19.91
CA ASP A 13 -25.45 6.01 -19.07
C ASP A 13 -24.27 5.15 -18.57
N GLN A 14 -23.27 4.94 -19.41
CA GLN A 14 -22.02 4.27 -19.02
C GLN A 14 -21.23 5.07 -17.98
N LYS A 15 -21.29 6.41 -18.03
CA LYS A 15 -20.68 7.27 -17.01
C LYS A 15 -21.39 7.13 -15.65
N LYS A 16 -22.71 7.00 -15.65
CA LYS A 16 -23.48 6.74 -14.42
C LYS A 16 -23.12 5.39 -13.82
N GLN A 17 -23.13 4.33 -14.64
CA GLN A 17 -22.72 2.98 -14.18
C GLN A 17 -21.32 2.98 -13.58
N TYR A 18 -20.36 3.67 -14.24
CA TYR A 18 -18.99 3.79 -13.73
C TYR A 18 -18.92 4.54 -12.39
N ILE A 19 -19.73 5.59 -12.21
CA ILE A 19 -19.83 6.30 -10.93
C ILE A 19 -20.36 5.37 -9.85
N ASP A 20 -21.41 4.60 -10.13
CA ASP A 20 -22.02 3.68 -9.17
C ASP A 20 -21.08 2.52 -8.81
N GLU A 21 -20.32 1.98 -9.78
CA GLU A 21 -19.26 1.01 -9.53
C GLU A 21 -18.15 1.58 -8.64
N MET A 22 -17.69 2.81 -8.93
CA MET A 22 -16.66 3.48 -8.13
C MET A 22 -17.16 3.76 -6.71
N THR A 23 -18.40 4.22 -6.56
CA THR A 23 -19.04 4.44 -5.27
C THR A 23 -19.04 3.15 -4.43
N THR A 24 -19.45 2.04 -5.04
CA THR A 24 -19.46 0.72 -4.37
C THR A 24 -18.05 0.27 -3.97
N GLN A 25 -17.05 0.57 -4.79
CA GLN A 25 -15.65 0.24 -4.47
C GLN A 25 -15.09 1.11 -3.34
N PHE A 26 -15.42 2.39 -3.31
CA PHE A 26 -15.03 3.28 -2.22
C PHE A 26 -15.69 2.89 -0.89
N ASP A 27 -16.96 2.48 -0.91
CA ASP A 27 -17.68 2.04 0.29
C ASP A 27 -17.15 0.72 0.88
N LYS A 28 -16.63 -0.17 0.01
CA LYS A 28 -16.00 -1.43 0.42
C LYS A 28 -14.56 -1.25 0.91
N SER A 29 -13.90 -0.17 0.51
CA SER A 29 -12.50 0.07 0.85
C SER A 29 -12.38 0.80 2.18
N GLU A 30 -11.56 0.29 3.08
CA GLU A 30 -11.22 0.99 4.34
C GLU A 30 -10.16 2.06 4.12
N ALA A 31 -9.32 1.90 3.11
CA ALA A 31 -8.29 2.88 2.78
C ALA A 31 -8.30 3.26 1.30
N VAL A 32 -8.17 4.56 1.07
CA VAL A 32 -8.07 5.16 -0.27
C VAL A 32 -6.87 6.08 -0.30
N ILE A 33 -5.86 5.75 -1.10
CA ILE A 33 -4.64 6.56 -1.25
C ILE A 33 -4.60 7.16 -2.65
N VAL A 34 -4.34 8.46 -2.71
CA VAL A 34 -4.25 9.23 -3.95
C VAL A 34 -2.79 9.50 -4.29
N THR A 35 -2.40 9.18 -5.53
CA THR A 35 -1.03 9.34 -6.01
C THR A 35 -0.99 10.04 -7.35
N HIS A 36 0.09 10.78 -7.62
CA HIS A 36 0.44 11.22 -8.97
C HIS A 36 1.31 10.17 -9.64
N TYR A 37 0.96 9.83 -10.88
CA TYR A 37 1.69 8.83 -11.68
C TYR A 37 2.43 9.46 -12.87
N GLN A 38 2.49 10.79 -12.95
CA GLN A 38 3.13 11.50 -14.05
C GLN A 38 4.64 11.22 -14.08
N GLY A 39 5.13 10.82 -15.26
CA GLY A 39 6.55 10.48 -15.46
C GLY A 39 6.90 9.01 -15.29
N LEU A 40 5.95 8.16 -14.89
CA LEU A 40 6.15 6.70 -14.86
C LEU A 40 6.06 6.10 -16.26
N THR A 41 6.95 5.17 -16.57
CA THR A 41 6.87 4.36 -17.80
C THR A 41 5.73 3.35 -17.71
N VAL A 42 5.30 2.83 -18.87
CA VAL A 42 4.24 1.80 -18.93
C VAL A 42 4.64 0.55 -18.18
N SER A 43 5.90 0.12 -18.30
CA SER A 43 6.43 -1.04 -17.59
C SER A 43 6.35 -0.86 -16.07
N GLN A 44 6.77 0.30 -15.55
CA GLN A 44 6.71 0.62 -14.11
C GLN A 44 5.26 0.65 -13.60
N LEU A 45 4.31 1.17 -14.39
CA LEU A 45 2.89 1.14 -14.03
C LEU A 45 2.32 -0.28 -14.00
N ASP A 46 2.72 -1.12 -14.91
CA ASP A 46 2.25 -2.52 -14.93
C ASP A 46 2.87 -3.34 -13.80
N ASP A 47 4.14 -3.09 -13.44
CA ASP A 47 4.79 -3.69 -12.27
C ASP A 47 4.09 -3.24 -10.97
N LEU A 48 3.76 -1.96 -10.84
CA LEU A 48 3.00 -1.46 -9.69
C LEU A 48 1.63 -2.13 -9.60
N ARG A 49 0.90 -2.23 -10.71
CA ARG A 49 -0.41 -2.90 -10.76
C ARG A 49 -0.30 -4.38 -10.38
N LYS A 50 0.75 -5.07 -10.82
CA LYS A 50 0.98 -6.47 -10.49
C LYS A 50 1.19 -6.65 -9.00
N ARG A 51 2.14 -5.89 -8.40
CA ARG A 51 2.40 -5.91 -6.95
C ARG A 51 1.15 -5.61 -6.14
N MET A 52 0.33 -4.63 -6.58
CA MET A 52 -0.91 -4.29 -5.89
C MET A 52 -1.97 -5.38 -5.98
N ARG A 53 -2.15 -6.01 -7.15
CA ARG A 53 -3.10 -7.11 -7.32
C ARG A 53 -2.75 -8.33 -6.48
N GLU A 54 -1.47 -8.64 -6.30
CA GLU A 54 -0.99 -9.73 -5.44
C GLU A 54 -1.45 -9.58 -3.98
N HIS A 55 -1.69 -8.34 -3.56
CA HIS A 55 -2.19 -8.00 -2.21
C HIS A 55 -3.68 -7.58 -2.19
N GLY A 56 -4.43 -7.84 -3.25
CA GLY A 56 -5.86 -7.50 -3.31
C GLY A 56 -6.17 -6.01 -3.44
N ILE A 57 -5.16 -5.16 -3.73
CA ILE A 57 -5.33 -3.71 -3.84
C ILE A 57 -5.75 -3.35 -5.26
N ILE A 58 -6.80 -2.55 -5.38
CA ILE A 58 -7.30 -2.07 -6.66
C ILE A 58 -6.63 -0.74 -6.99
N PHE A 59 -5.76 -0.73 -7.99
CA PHE A 59 -5.13 0.49 -8.49
C PHE A 59 -5.74 0.91 -9.82
N LYS A 60 -6.42 2.07 -9.82
CA LYS A 60 -7.08 2.63 -11.01
C LYS A 60 -6.64 4.05 -11.28
N ILE A 61 -6.40 4.35 -12.56
CA ILE A 61 -6.25 5.72 -13.05
C ILE A 61 -7.65 6.21 -13.39
N THR A 62 -8.07 7.27 -12.75
CA THR A 62 -9.45 7.79 -12.87
C THR A 62 -9.46 9.22 -13.36
N LYS A 63 -10.59 9.61 -13.95
CA LYS A 63 -10.81 11.00 -14.34
C LYS A 63 -11.32 11.80 -13.14
N ASN A 64 -10.55 12.78 -12.67
CA ASN A 64 -10.81 13.53 -11.43
C ASN A 64 -12.26 14.01 -11.30
N ARG A 65 -12.87 14.52 -12.37
CA ARG A 65 -14.25 15.02 -12.36
C ARG A 65 -15.26 13.92 -12.01
N ILE A 66 -15.07 12.70 -12.54
CA ILE A 66 -15.97 11.57 -12.28
C ILE A 66 -15.75 11.06 -10.87
N THR A 67 -14.49 10.97 -10.46
CA THR A 67 -14.14 10.51 -9.11
C THR A 67 -14.66 11.46 -8.03
N LYS A 68 -14.58 12.78 -8.23
CA LYS A 68 -15.17 13.77 -7.31
C LYS A 68 -16.68 13.57 -7.15
N LEU A 69 -17.41 13.33 -8.24
CA LEU A 69 -18.85 13.05 -8.17
C LEU A 69 -19.17 11.72 -7.45
N ALA A 70 -18.33 10.71 -7.57
CA ALA A 70 -18.47 9.46 -6.81
C ALA A 70 -18.18 9.67 -5.32
N LEU A 71 -17.15 10.46 -4.99
CA LEU A 71 -16.78 10.77 -3.60
C LEU A 71 -17.83 11.60 -2.85
N GLU A 72 -18.55 12.48 -3.55
CA GLU A 72 -19.66 13.26 -2.93
C GLU A 72 -20.75 12.37 -2.33
N LYS A 73 -20.92 11.16 -2.85
CA LYS A 73 -21.89 10.15 -2.40
C LYS A 73 -21.37 9.23 -1.31
N THR A 74 -20.04 9.27 -1.00
CA THR A 74 -19.38 8.36 -0.07
C THR A 74 -18.83 9.10 1.16
N LYS A 75 -18.35 8.35 2.15
CA LYS A 75 -17.73 8.89 3.38
C LYS A 75 -16.41 9.65 3.11
N CYS A 76 -15.85 9.51 1.91
CA CYS A 76 -14.53 10.04 1.55
C CYS A 76 -14.56 11.43 0.90
N LYS A 77 -15.54 12.29 1.23
CA LYS A 77 -15.72 13.63 0.61
C LYS A 77 -14.49 14.53 0.74
N ASP A 78 -13.80 14.44 1.85
CA ASP A 78 -12.70 15.33 2.20
C ASP A 78 -11.46 15.16 1.33
N ILE A 79 -11.30 13.97 0.71
CA ILE A 79 -10.20 13.74 -0.25
C ILE A 79 -10.39 14.49 -1.56
N SER A 80 -11.58 15.01 -1.85
CA SER A 80 -11.87 15.67 -3.13
C SER A 80 -10.88 16.79 -3.48
N LYS A 81 -10.28 17.42 -2.45
CA LYS A 81 -9.25 18.46 -2.59
C LYS A 81 -7.93 17.93 -3.16
N LEU A 82 -7.60 16.65 -2.92
CA LEU A 82 -6.36 16.03 -3.39
C LEU A 82 -6.40 15.64 -4.87
N PHE A 83 -7.59 15.63 -5.49
CA PHE A 83 -7.75 15.32 -6.91
C PHE A 83 -7.42 16.51 -7.80
N THR A 84 -6.13 16.88 -7.87
CA THR A 84 -5.57 17.88 -8.77
C THR A 84 -4.53 17.22 -9.67
N GLY A 85 -4.51 17.57 -10.97
CA GLY A 85 -3.56 16.98 -11.93
C GLY A 85 -3.83 15.50 -12.30
N PRO A 86 -2.83 14.77 -12.81
CA PRO A 86 -2.95 13.37 -13.21
C PRO A 86 -2.91 12.44 -11.99
N THR A 87 -4.08 12.03 -11.50
CA THR A 87 -4.20 11.21 -10.29
C THR A 87 -4.55 9.75 -10.58
N ALA A 88 -3.98 8.87 -9.78
CA ALA A 88 -4.36 7.48 -9.66
C ALA A 88 -4.80 7.20 -8.21
N VAL A 89 -5.72 6.27 -8.07
CA VAL A 89 -6.32 5.90 -6.79
C VAL A 89 -6.00 4.45 -6.50
N ALA A 90 -5.47 4.20 -5.31
CA ALA A 90 -5.30 2.87 -4.74
C ALA A 90 -6.38 2.66 -3.69
N MET A 91 -7.22 1.66 -3.87
CA MET A 91 -8.30 1.28 -2.97
C MET A 91 -7.98 -0.08 -2.36
N SER A 92 -8.08 -0.20 -1.05
CA SER A 92 -7.76 -1.44 -0.32
C SER A 92 -8.62 -1.59 0.93
N GLU A 93 -8.79 -2.84 1.34
CA GLU A 93 -9.35 -3.18 2.65
C GLU A 93 -8.27 -3.06 3.74
N ASP A 94 -6.98 -3.27 3.40
CA ASP A 94 -5.85 -3.11 4.32
C ASP A 94 -5.05 -1.85 3.99
N ALA A 95 -5.18 -0.83 4.83
CA ALA A 95 -4.50 0.46 4.70
C ALA A 95 -2.98 0.35 4.82
N ILE A 96 -2.49 -0.53 5.72
CA ILE A 96 -1.07 -0.66 6.02
C ILE A 96 -0.32 -1.25 4.83
N THR A 97 -0.86 -2.33 4.26
CA THR A 97 -0.24 -3.00 3.11
C THR A 97 -0.20 -2.09 1.89
N SER A 98 -1.29 -1.34 1.63
CA SER A 98 -1.33 -0.39 0.51
C SER A 98 -0.33 0.76 0.69
N ALA A 99 -0.23 1.34 1.89
CA ALA A 99 0.73 2.38 2.21
C ALA A 99 2.19 1.88 2.10
N LYS A 100 2.49 0.67 2.57
CA LYS A 100 3.83 0.05 2.44
C LYS A 100 4.26 -0.10 1.00
N ILE A 101 3.40 -0.68 0.16
CA ILE A 101 3.71 -0.92 -1.26
C ILE A 101 3.94 0.39 -1.99
N LEU A 102 3.05 1.37 -1.79
CA LEU A 102 3.19 2.69 -2.42
C LEU A 102 4.43 3.44 -1.96
N THR A 103 4.72 3.43 -0.66
CA THR A 103 5.91 4.09 -0.11
C THR A 103 7.20 3.41 -0.58
N LYS A 104 7.22 2.07 -0.65
CA LYS A 104 8.36 1.32 -1.18
C LYS A 104 8.59 1.65 -2.66
N PHE A 105 7.51 1.62 -3.46
CA PHE A 105 7.59 1.94 -4.88
C PHE A 105 7.95 3.41 -5.14
N SER A 106 7.48 4.35 -4.30
CA SER A 106 7.86 5.77 -4.39
C SER A 106 9.34 6.00 -4.09
N LYS A 107 9.96 5.17 -3.23
CA LYS A 107 11.42 5.20 -2.98
C LYS A 107 12.21 4.60 -4.14
N GLU A 108 11.68 3.60 -4.83
CA GLU A 108 12.29 2.99 -6.02
C GLU A 108 12.13 3.89 -7.26
N ASN A 109 11.05 4.68 -7.33
CA ASN A 109 10.69 5.52 -8.48
C ASN A 109 10.25 6.92 -8.01
N GLU A 110 11.11 7.91 -8.14
CA GLU A 110 10.85 9.30 -7.73
C GLU A 110 9.67 9.97 -8.45
N ASN A 111 9.26 9.43 -9.59
CA ASN A 111 8.15 9.94 -10.39
C ASN A 111 6.78 9.63 -9.76
N LEU A 112 6.68 8.64 -8.84
CA LEU A 112 5.46 8.38 -8.09
C LEU A 112 5.40 9.28 -6.86
N LYS A 113 4.50 10.26 -6.86
CA LYS A 113 4.29 11.15 -5.71
C LYS A 113 2.99 10.78 -5.01
N ILE A 114 3.09 10.48 -3.72
CA ILE A 114 1.92 10.27 -2.87
C ILE A 114 1.40 11.63 -2.43
N LEU A 115 0.12 11.90 -2.67
CA LEU A 115 -0.51 13.16 -2.25
C LEU A 115 -1.08 13.06 -0.85
N GLY A 116 -1.65 11.91 -0.52
CA GLY A 116 -2.32 11.63 0.73
C GLY A 116 -3.37 10.55 0.56
N GLY A 117 -4.21 10.38 1.55
CA GLY A 117 -5.28 9.39 1.51
C GLY A 117 -6.27 9.53 2.65
N ILE A 118 -7.18 8.60 2.73
CA ILE A 118 -8.07 8.39 3.88
C ILE A 118 -7.91 6.96 4.39
N MET A 119 -7.99 6.82 5.69
CA MET A 119 -8.05 5.54 6.38
C MET A 119 -9.24 5.57 7.36
N GLY A 120 -10.32 4.87 6.99
CA GLY A 120 -11.58 4.97 7.72
C GLY A 120 -12.18 6.37 7.64
N SER A 121 -12.08 7.16 8.71
CA SER A 121 -12.53 8.54 8.81
C SER A 121 -11.39 9.57 8.79
N ASP A 122 -10.14 9.11 8.94
CA ASP A 122 -9.01 10.00 9.14
C ASP A 122 -8.34 10.36 7.81
N ILE A 123 -8.12 11.65 7.59
CA ILE A 123 -7.40 12.16 6.43
C ILE A 123 -5.90 12.07 6.73
N LEU A 124 -5.18 11.42 5.84
CA LEU A 124 -3.74 11.25 5.91
C LEU A 124 -3.04 12.13 4.87
N ASP A 125 -2.20 13.03 5.35
CA ASP A 125 -1.24 13.72 4.51
C ASP A 125 -0.07 12.80 4.14
N LEU A 126 0.86 13.28 3.32
CA LEU A 126 2.07 12.55 2.92
C LEU A 126 2.81 11.96 4.13
N ALA A 127 2.99 12.75 5.21
CA ALA A 127 3.63 12.30 6.44
C ALA A 127 2.79 11.21 7.15
N GLY A 128 1.46 11.35 7.14
CA GLY A 128 0.55 10.36 7.68
C GLY A 128 0.64 9.02 6.96
N VAL A 129 0.65 9.03 5.62
CA VAL A 129 0.80 7.79 4.82
C VAL A 129 2.15 7.13 5.08
N GLN A 130 3.22 7.91 5.22
CA GLN A 130 4.55 7.38 5.57
C GLN A 130 4.56 6.75 6.96
N ASN A 131 3.93 7.38 7.94
CA ASN A 131 3.80 6.83 9.29
C ASN A 131 3.03 5.51 9.30
N VAL A 132 1.89 5.45 8.58
CA VAL A 132 1.12 4.20 8.42
C VAL A 132 1.95 3.11 7.74
N ALA A 133 2.76 3.46 6.75
CA ALA A 133 3.66 2.51 6.09
C ALA A 133 4.74 1.91 7.02
N THR A 134 5.08 2.56 8.13
CA THR A 134 6.01 2.01 9.15
C THR A 134 5.34 1.00 10.09
N LEU A 135 4.02 1.01 10.19
CA LEU A 135 3.28 0.09 11.05
C LEU A 135 3.42 -1.36 10.54
N PRO A 136 3.49 -2.34 11.43
CA PRO A 136 3.50 -3.74 11.04
C PRO A 136 2.14 -4.15 10.46
N THR A 137 2.12 -4.99 9.44
CA THR A 137 0.90 -5.64 8.97
C THR A 137 0.31 -6.55 10.04
N LEU A 138 -0.94 -6.96 9.90
CA LEU A 138 -1.62 -7.82 10.87
C LEU A 138 -0.82 -9.10 11.15
N ASP A 139 -0.29 -9.74 10.10
CA ASP A 139 0.49 -10.96 10.26
C ASP A 139 1.87 -10.71 10.88
N GLU A 140 2.53 -9.60 10.52
CA GLU A 140 3.76 -9.16 11.17
C GLU A 140 3.54 -8.83 12.65
N ALA A 141 2.41 -8.19 12.99
CA ALA A 141 2.06 -7.88 14.38
C ALA A 141 1.83 -9.17 15.19
N ARG A 142 1.07 -10.13 14.66
CA ARG A 142 0.86 -11.45 15.26
C ARG A 142 2.19 -12.19 15.44
N ALA A 143 3.05 -12.19 14.43
CA ALA A 143 4.37 -12.81 14.50
C ALA A 143 5.25 -12.16 15.58
N LYS A 144 5.22 -10.84 15.72
CA LYS A 144 5.93 -10.11 16.78
C LYS A 144 5.44 -10.52 18.18
N ILE A 145 4.13 -10.62 18.40
CA ILE A 145 3.55 -11.05 19.67
C ILE A 145 4.02 -12.47 20.02
N ILE A 146 3.93 -13.40 19.07
CA ILE A 146 4.41 -14.78 19.27
C ILE A 146 5.91 -14.80 19.53
N GLY A 147 6.70 -13.98 18.82
CA GLY A 147 8.14 -13.84 19.01
C GLY A 147 8.50 -13.37 20.43
N ILE A 148 7.76 -12.39 20.95
CA ILE A 148 7.95 -11.89 22.32
C ILE A 148 7.65 -12.98 23.35
N LEU A 149 6.58 -13.75 23.17
CA LEU A 149 6.21 -14.85 24.07
C LEU A 149 7.24 -15.99 24.05
N ARG A 150 7.86 -16.27 22.91
CA ARG A 150 8.92 -17.29 22.77
C ARG A 150 10.31 -16.82 23.23
N SER A 151 10.53 -15.50 23.30
CA SER A 151 11.84 -14.89 23.61
C SER A 151 12.48 -15.39 24.92
N PRO A 152 11.77 -15.53 26.08
CA PRO A 152 12.37 -16.03 27.29
C PRO A 152 12.93 -17.44 27.12
N GLY A 153 12.17 -18.35 26.54
CA GLY A 153 12.61 -19.73 26.29
C GLY A 153 13.82 -19.81 25.35
N GLN A 154 13.79 -19.02 24.28
CA GLN A 154 14.92 -18.94 23.34
C GLN A 154 16.19 -18.40 24.00
N LYS A 155 16.08 -17.39 24.91
CA LYS A 155 17.22 -16.85 25.63
C LYS A 155 17.84 -17.91 26.56
N ILE A 156 17.03 -18.68 27.29
CA ILE A 156 17.51 -19.75 28.14
C ILE A 156 18.21 -20.82 27.29
N ALA A 157 17.60 -21.29 26.23
CA ALA A 157 18.20 -22.27 25.31
C ALA A 157 19.53 -21.77 24.71
N SER A 158 19.59 -20.50 24.30
CA SER A 158 20.81 -19.92 23.74
C SER A 158 21.95 -19.83 24.75
N ILE A 159 21.66 -19.52 26.04
CA ILE A 159 22.67 -19.49 27.10
C ILE A 159 23.21 -20.89 27.35
N LEU A 160 22.38 -21.92 27.37
CA LEU A 160 22.79 -23.30 27.55
C LEU A 160 23.64 -23.84 26.39
N LEU A 161 23.32 -23.41 25.15
CA LEU A 161 24.05 -23.83 23.95
C LEU A 161 25.31 -22.98 23.66
N ALA A 162 25.43 -21.79 24.25
CA ALA A 162 26.52 -20.86 24.00
C ALA A 162 27.93 -21.44 24.25
N PRO A 163 28.20 -22.22 25.32
CA PRO A 163 29.54 -22.80 25.54
C PRO A 163 29.93 -23.78 24.41
N ALA A 164 29.02 -24.66 24.01
CA ALA A 164 29.27 -25.64 22.97
C ALA A 164 29.52 -25.01 21.60
N SER A 165 28.71 -23.98 21.23
CA SER A 165 28.87 -23.25 19.97
C SER A 165 30.17 -22.45 19.89
N LYS A 166 30.62 -21.84 21.01
CA LYS A 166 31.92 -21.13 21.10
C LYS A 166 33.09 -22.06 20.89
N ILE A 167 33.07 -23.27 21.50
CA ILE A 167 34.12 -24.27 21.29
C ILE A 167 34.17 -24.73 19.84
N ALA A 168 33.02 -24.98 19.24
CA ALA A 168 32.96 -25.39 17.82
C ALA A 168 33.51 -24.31 16.86
N ILE A 169 33.19 -23.03 17.11
CA ILE A 169 33.72 -21.90 16.33
C ILE A 169 35.24 -21.80 16.45
N LEU A 170 35.76 -21.88 17.68
CA LEU A 170 37.22 -21.86 17.91
C LEU A 170 37.96 -23.02 17.23
N ALA A 171 37.38 -24.22 17.26
CA ALA A 171 37.92 -25.36 16.55
C ALA A 171 37.96 -25.18 15.02
N LEU A 172 36.87 -24.58 14.45
CA LEU A 172 36.79 -24.26 13.02
C LEU A 172 37.80 -23.16 12.61
N GLU A 173 37.98 -22.13 13.45
CA GLU A 173 38.97 -21.07 13.18
C GLU A 173 40.42 -21.61 13.24
N LYS A 174 40.69 -22.50 14.17
CA LYS A 174 42.02 -23.15 14.26
C LYS A 174 42.28 -24.08 13.10
N SER A 175 41.28 -24.73 12.53
CA SER A 175 41.38 -25.60 11.34
C SER A 175 41.59 -24.82 10.04
N LYS A 176 41.30 -23.52 10.00
CA LYS A 176 41.51 -22.67 8.81
C LYS A 176 42.86 -21.95 8.76
N LYS A 177 43.65 -22.05 9.82
CA LYS A 177 45.06 -21.64 9.88
C LYS A 177 45.99 -22.81 9.64
#